data_d48261ffd64a6f3fc567734cbe4f1e2e
#
_entry.id   d48261ffd64a6f3fc567734cbe4f1e2e
#
_cell.length_a   1.000
_cell.length_b   1.000
_cell.length_c   1.000
_cell.angle_alpha   90.00
_cell.angle_beta   90.00
_cell.angle_gamma   90.00
#
_symmetry.space_group_name_H-M   'P 1'
#
loop_
_entity.id
_entity.type
_entity.pdbx_description
1 polymer ?
#
loop_
_entity_poly.entity_id
_entity_poly.type
_entity_poly.pdbx_seq_one_letter_code
_entity_poly.pdbx_strand_id
1 'polypeptide(L)'
;MKKLFKISAAAAMIGVLALAASGCGGGSSKKANVTNEMVKFGVTNFADNLDPADNFFSWVVMRYGLGECLVKFDNKMNATPWLADKWSISDDKLTWTFHINDKVKFSNGDKLTAEIAKESLERTFKLSNRAQSIFQYAEIKADGQNLIIKTKNPTPSLPGMLADPLFIIIDTKVKDRDIKKQGPICTGPYAVKTYSKAKAVMVANPNYWDGAVPFKNAEIPTIDDPNTRAMALQKGEIDFAINIAAGDLQLFKDKAKYNISEIASLRTVLAQINMNEGKPLHDPKVRAALIQCLDRVTYNKVLLKDTFIPGKAPVPPSLDYGFDQLKDPNAYNPENAKKLLAEAGWKDTNGDGYVDKNGKNLEIDFVFYSGRAELPLYAEATQADAKKIGIKVNMKNVDYNVLDPMRQKGQFDLIISNILTANTGDPEVYLNWYWKSNINGSQPQNSTGYSNPKFDALSDKLAVEFDPAKRLSLIHI
;
A
#
# COMPACT_ATOMS: atom_id res chain seq x y z
N MET A 1 -23.52 23.18 9.02
CA MET A 1 -23.00 22.87 10.36
C MET A 1 -22.26 21.54 10.29
N LYS A 2 -20.94 21.62 10.13
CA LYS A 2 -20.07 20.44 9.97
C LYS A 2 -19.68 19.91 11.35
N LYS A 3 -20.17 18.72 11.73
CA LYS A 3 -19.61 18.01 12.90
C LYS A 3 -18.37 17.24 12.45
N LEU A 4 -17.22 17.66 12.94
CA LEU A 4 -15.96 16.97 12.80
C LEU A 4 -16.01 15.65 13.58
N PHE A 5 -15.93 14.54 12.87
CA PHE A 5 -15.60 13.24 13.46
C PHE A 5 -14.07 13.11 13.51
N LYS A 6 -13.53 13.11 14.73
CA LYS A 6 -12.11 12.78 14.97
C LYS A 6 -12.00 11.25 15.13
N ILE A 7 -11.42 10.59 14.16
CA ILE A 7 -11.07 9.17 14.27
C ILE A 7 -9.62 9.01 13.80
N SER A 8 -8.77 8.54 14.69
CA SER A 8 -7.33 8.33 14.43
C SER A 8 -7.10 7.06 13.61
N ALA A 9 -6.49 7.18 12.42
CA ALA A 9 -6.26 6.07 11.47
C ALA A 9 -5.02 5.20 11.77
N ALA A 10 -4.39 5.37 12.93
CA ALA A 10 -3.15 4.65 13.27
C ALA A 10 -3.35 3.17 13.63
N ALA A 11 -4.59 2.70 13.69
CA ALA A 11 -4.86 1.31 14.03
C ALA A 11 -6.03 0.78 13.22
N ALA A 12 -5.77 0.29 12.01
CA ALA A 12 -6.80 -0.39 11.24
C ALA A 12 -7.42 -1.58 11.99
N MET A 13 -6.76 -2.11 13.02
CA MET A 13 -7.35 -3.05 13.99
C MET A 13 -7.76 -2.40 15.31
N ILE A 14 -7.02 -1.44 15.86
CA ILE A 14 -7.34 -0.82 17.16
C ILE A 14 -8.50 0.17 17.04
N GLY A 15 -8.60 0.94 15.94
CA GLY A 15 -9.67 1.93 15.74
C GLY A 15 -11.06 1.33 15.50
N VAL A 16 -11.14 0.17 14.84
CA VAL A 16 -12.42 -0.52 14.60
C VAL A 16 -12.91 -1.24 15.84
N LEU A 17 -11.99 -1.72 16.69
CA LEU A 17 -12.34 -2.38 17.96
C LEU A 17 -12.82 -1.37 19.02
N ALA A 18 -12.36 -0.10 18.97
CA ALA A 18 -12.86 0.95 19.88
C ALA A 18 -14.25 1.49 19.49
N LEU A 19 -14.67 1.39 18.22
CA LEU A 19 -16.00 1.84 17.76
C LEU A 19 -17.15 0.91 18.15
N ALA A 20 -16.88 -0.37 18.41
CA ALA A 20 -17.89 -1.30 18.95
C ALA A 20 -18.27 -0.99 20.40
N ALA A 21 -17.47 -0.16 21.12
CA ALA A 21 -17.71 0.20 22.52
C ALA A 21 -18.36 1.57 22.74
N SER A 22 -18.59 2.41 21.69
CA SER A 22 -19.08 3.79 21.89
C SER A 22 -20.46 4.11 21.32
N GLY A 23 -21.30 3.12 21.11
CA GLY A 23 -22.68 3.33 20.70
C GLY A 23 -23.68 3.03 21.83
N CYS A 24 -23.91 3.97 22.75
CA CYS A 24 -25.23 4.20 23.37
C CYS A 24 -25.21 5.44 24.28
N GLY A 25 -26.25 6.24 24.18
CA GLY A 25 -26.47 7.44 24.96
C GLY A 25 -26.88 7.17 26.42
N GLY A 26 -26.56 8.16 27.23
CA GLY A 26 -27.11 8.58 28.52
C GLY A 26 -27.52 7.50 29.54
N GLY A 27 -26.68 7.29 30.58
CA GLY A 27 -27.05 6.62 31.82
C GLY A 27 -25.90 5.85 32.46
N SER A 28 -25.39 6.37 33.57
CA SER A 28 -24.45 5.78 34.56
C SER A 28 -23.35 4.84 34.03
N SER A 29 -22.12 5.28 34.19
CA SER A 29 -20.87 4.59 33.87
C SER A 29 -20.73 3.26 34.61
N LYS A 30 -21.24 2.18 34.02
CA LYS A 30 -20.72 0.85 34.27
C LYS A 30 -19.58 0.63 33.27
N LYS A 31 -18.32 0.54 33.74
CA LYS A 31 -17.20 -0.02 32.97
C LYS A 31 -17.70 -1.36 32.40
N ALA A 32 -17.93 -1.38 31.09
CA ALA A 32 -18.23 -2.63 30.42
C ALA A 32 -16.95 -3.48 30.51
N ASN A 33 -17.00 -4.53 31.33
CA ASN A 33 -16.07 -5.64 31.25
C ASN A 33 -16.33 -6.31 29.90
N VAL A 34 -15.61 -5.89 28.86
CA VAL A 34 -15.63 -6.55 27.55
C VAL A 34 -14.85 -7.85 27.70
N THR A 35 -15.54 -8.92 28.02
CA THR A 35 -15.03 -10.30 28.10
C THR A 35 -15.09 -10.99 26.74
N ASN A 36 -14.78 -10.31 25.65
CA ASN A 36 -14.65 -10.95 24.37
C ASN A 36 -13.29 -11.68 24.32
N GLU A 37 -13.32 -12.98 24.48
CA GLU A 37 -12.11 -13.80 24.53
C GLU A 37 -11.45 -13.95 23.16
N MET A 38 -12.22 -13.88 22.07
CA MET A 38 -11.76 -14.15 20.71
C MET A 38 -12.41 -13.19 19.71
N VAL A 39 -11.62 -12.70 18.75
CA VAL A 39 -12.12 -12.04 17.53
C VAL A 39 -11.61 -12.80 16.29
N LYS A 40 -12.46 -12.95 15.28
CA LYS A 40 -12.12 -13.59 14.00
C LYS A 40 -12.12 -12.57 12.88
N PHE A 41 -10.96 -12.39 12.26
CA PHE A 41 -10.72 -11.40 11.21
C PHE A 41 -10.40 -12.08 9.86
N GLY A 42 -11.36 -12.12 8.94
CA GLY A 42 -11.18 -12.70 7.60
C GLY A 42 -10.36 -11.79 6.68
N VAL A 43 -9.28 -12.32 6.13
CA VAL A 43 -8.35 -11.57 5.27
C VAL A 43 -8.03 -12.31 3.98
N THR A 44 -7.52 -11.57 2.97
CA THR A 44 -6.81 -12.13 1.84
C THR A 44 -5.35 -12.37 2.23
N ASN A 45 -4.76 -13.46 1.77
CA ASN A 45 -3.34 -13.73 2.00
C ASN A 45 -2.45 -12.89 1.08
N PHE A 46 -1.56 -12.11 1.69
CA PHE A 46 -0.51 -11.36 1.00
C PHE A 46 0.90 -11.68 1.51
N ALA A 47 1.05 -12.74 2.31
CA ALA A 47 2.35 -13.10 2.88
C ALA A 47 2.55 -14.61 2.93
N ASP A 48 3.68 -15.08 2.44
CA ASP A 48 4.09 -16.47 2.54
C ASP A 48 4.71 -16.82 3.90
N ASN A 49 5.13 -15.80 4.64
CA ASN A 49 5.73 -15.90 5.96
C ASN A 49 5.59 -14.58 6.73
N LEU A 50 6.06 -14.53 7.99
CA LEU A 50 5.94 -13.36 8.85
C LEU A 50 7.28 -12.62 9.09
N ASP A 51 8.29 -12.80 8.25
CA ASP A 51 9.50 -11.98 8.34
C ASP A 51 9.23 -10.59 7.74
N PRO A 52 9.28 -9.49 8.53
CA PRO A 52 9.02 -8.15 8.02
C PRO A 52 10.05 -7.66 7.01
N ALA A 53 11.25 -8.24 6.98
CA ALA A 53 12.28 -7.89 6.01
C ALA A 53 12.10 -8.58 4.65
N ASP A 54 11.18 -9.54 4.55
CA ASP A 54 10.95 -10.31 3.32
C ASP A 54 9.81 -9.69 2.51
N ASN A 55 10.07 -9.37 1.24
CA ASN A 55 9.11 -8.80 0.29
C ASN A 55 8.30 -7.61 0.90
N PHE A 56 6.97 -7.66 0.83
CA PHE A 56 6.03 -6.72 1.45
C PHE A 56 5.31 -7.30 2.67
N PHE A 57 5.84 -8.36 3.27
CA PHE A 57 5.16 -9.08 4.36
C PHE A 57 5.09 -8.29 5.66
N SER A 58 5.93 -7.28 5.83
CA SER A 58 5.83 -6.29 6.92
C SER A 58 4.44 -5.65 7.06
N TRP A 59 3.73 -5.43 5.94
CA TRP A 59 2.36 -4.92 5.95
C TRP A 59 1.36 -5.88 6.61
N VAL A 60 1.61 -7.19 6.48
CA VAL A 60 0.81 -8.22 7.15
C VAL A 60 1.16 -8.28 8.63
N VAL A 61 2.45 -8.23 8.98
CA VAL A 61 2.94 -8.22 10.36
C VAL A 61 2.35 -7.04 11.13
N MET A 62 2.34 -5.83 10.54
CA MET A 62 1.71 -4.66 11.14
C MET A 62 0.19 -4.81 11.25
N ARG A 63 -0.49 -5.29 10.20
CA ARG A 63 -1.95 -5.48 10.18
C ARG A 63 -2.42 -6.48 11.22
N TYR A 64 -1.61 -7.48 11.53
CA TYR A 64 -1.90 -8.47 12.58
C TYR A 64 -1.64 -7.94 14.00
N GLY A 65 -1.20 -6.67 14.11
CA GLY A 65 -0.92 -6.04 15.40
C GLY A 65 0.33 -6.60 16.09
N LEU A 66 1.26 -7.17 15.33
CA LEU A 66 2.49 -7.74 15.89
C LEU A 66 3.56 -6.67 16.06
N GLY A 67 3.82 -5.90 15.00
CA GLY A 67 4.97 -5.02 14.90
C GLY A 67 4.60 -3.54 14.83
N GLU A 68 5.48 -2.73 15.38
CA GLU A 68 5.40 -1.27 15.42
C GLU A 68 6.71 -0.67 14.90
N CYS A 69 6.61 0.55 14.33
CA CYS A 69 7.74 1.33 13.82
C CYS A 69 8.18 2.40 14.82
N LEU A 70 9.31 3.08 14.58
CA LEU A 70 9.77 4.18 15.43
C LEU A 70 8.76 5.31 15.51
N VAL A 71 8.09 5.60 14.40
CA VAL A 71 7.05 6.62 14.29
C VAL A 71 5.82 6.05 13.62
N LYS A 72 4.68 6.71 13.76
CA LYS A 72 3.42 6.41 13.09
C LYS A 72 2.86 7.66 12.42
N PHE A 73 1.83 7.49 11.61
CA PHE A 73 1.14 8.61 10.98
C PHE A 73 -0.15 8.97 11.72
N ASP A 74 -0.47 10.25 11.72
CA ASP A 74 -1.82 10.75 12.01
C ASP A 74 -2.73 10.62 10.79
N ASN A 75 -3.99 11.04 10.91
CA ASN A 75 -4.97 11.00 9.81
C ASN A 75 -4.66 11.92 8.63
N LYS A 76 -3.70 12.82 8.79
CA LYS A 76 -3.21 13.73 7.74
C LYS A 76 -1.86 13.28 7.17
N MET A 77 -1.42 12.09 7.55
CA MET A 77 -0.12 11.53 7.17
C MET A 77 1.09 12.31 7.69
N ASN A 78 0.94 13.07 8.77
CA ASN A 78 2.09 13.62 9.47
C ASN A 78 2.73 12.55 10.34
N ALA A 79 4.06 12.47 10.33
CA ALA A 79 4.80 11.59 11.24
C ALA A 79 4.60 12.04 12.70
N THR A 80 4.22 11.10 13.56
CA THR A 80 3.95 11.32 14.97
C THR A 80 4.69 10.29 15.85
N PRO A 81 4.96 10.60 17.12
CA PRO A 81 5.62 9.68 18.04
C PRO A 81 4.95 8.31 18.14
N TRP A 82 5.76 7.25 18.26
CA TRP A 82 5.33 5.89 18.57
C TRP A 82 6.38 5.21 19.45
N LEU A 83 7.20 4.25 18.90
CA LEU A 83 8.31 3.67 19.67
C LEU A 83 9.41 4.68 20.01
N ALA A 84 9.60 5.69 19.14
CA ALA A 84 10.35 6.90 19.49
C ALA A 84 9.35 7.97 19.94
N ASP A 85 9.57 8.57 21.11
CA ASP A 85 8.68 9.60 21.65
C ASP A 85 9.03 11.02 21.19
N LYS A 86 10.23 11.24 20.66
CA LYS A 86 10.69 12.49 20.05
C LYS A 86 11.88 12.27 19.12
N TRP A 87 12.11 13.23 18.25
CA TRP A 87 13.30 13.26 17.38
C TRP A 87 13.73 14.70 17.07
N SER A 88 14.96 14.81 16.63
CA SER A 88 15.57 16.06 16.17
C SER A 88 16.53 15.81 15.02
N ILE A 89 16.88 16.87 14.30
CA ILE A 89 17.88 16.85 13.24
C ILE A 89 18.98 17.85 13.53
N SER A 90 20.22 17.51 13.19
CA SER A 90 21.39 18.38 13.29
C SER A 90 21.33 19.55 12.30
N ASP A 91 22.13 20.59 12.55
CA ASP A 91 22.16 21.80 11.69
C ASP A 91 22.62 21.49 10.26
N ASP A 92 23.51 20.50 10.08
CA ASP A 92 23.97 20.04 8.76
C ASP A 92 22.92 19.22 7.99
N LYS A 93 21.76 18.97 8.61
CA LYS A 93 20.64 18.22 8.02
C LYS A 93 20.96 16.77 7.64
N LEU A 94 22.01 16.18 8.23
CA LEU A 94 22.46 14.81 7.94
C LEU A 94 22.19 13.84 9.07
N THR A 95 22.15 14.31 10.33
CA THR A 95 22.08 13.45 11.52
C THR A 95 20.76 13.61 12.24
N TRP A 96 19.98 12.54 12.27
CA TRP A 96 18.72 12.46 13.01
C TRP A 96 18.93 11.70 14.31
N THR A 97 18.36 12.22 15.40
CA THR A 97 18.37 11.55 16.70
C THR A 97 16.95 11.24 17.13
N PHE A 98 16.62 9.97 17.31
CA PHE A 98 15.33 9.46 17.79
C PHE A 98 15.49 8.94 19.21
N HIS A 99 14.74 9.49 20.15
CA HIS A 99 14.73 9.00 21.53
C HIS A 99 13.74 7.84 21.67
N ILE A 100 14.21 6.67 22.04
CA ILE A 100 13.38 5.46 22.24
C ILE A 100 12.63 5.57 23.57
N ASN A 101 11.33 5.39 23.54
CA ASN A 101 10.47 5.49 24.70
C ASN A 101 10.80 4.39 25.74
N ASP A 102 11.17 4.79 26.95
CA ASP A 102 11.58 3.90 28.05
C ASP A 102 10.51 2.89 28.51
N LYS A 103 9.23 3.12 28.18
CA LYS A 103 8.11 2.26 28.58
C LYS A 103 7.95 1.04 27.66
N VAL A 104 8.56 1.04 26.48
CA VAL A 104 8.33 0.02 25.47
C VAL A 104 9.00 -1.29 25.85
N LYS A 105 8.20 -2.36 25.75
CA LYS A 105 8.67 -3.74 25.90
C LYS A 105 8.22 -4.59 24.72
N PHE A 106 9.04 -5.56 24.40
CA PHE A 106 8.66 -6.65 23.50
C PHE A 106 7.67 -7.61 24.15
N SER A 107 7.03 -8.44 23.34
CA SER A 107 6.05 -9.42 23.83
C SER A 107 6.63 -10.50 24.75
N ASN A 108 7.95 -10.72 24.72
CA ASN A 108 8.67 -11.58 25.65
C ASN A 108 9.04 -10.90 26.99
N GLY A 109 8.78 -9.59 27.13
CA GLY A 109 9.06 -8.80 28.34
C GLY A 109 10.38 -8.02 28.30
N ASP A 110 11.24 -8.26 27.33
CA ASP A 110 12.50 -7.52 27.16
C ASP A 110 12.22 -6.05 26.83
N LYS A 111 13.03 -5.14 27.39
CA LYS A 111 12.93 -3.71 27.08
C LYS A 111 13.43 -3.42 25.67
N LEU A 112 12.74 -2.54 24.97
CA LEU A 112 13.28 -1.92 23.76
C LEU A 112 14.35 -0.90 24.15
N THR A 113 15.53 -1.01 23.54
CA THR A 113 16.62 -0.06 23.66
C THR A 113 17.02 0.47 22.29
N ALA A 114 17.75 1.59 22.26
CA ALA A 114 18.27 2.12 21.00
C ALA A 114 19.22 1.12 20.30
N GLU A 115 19.96 0.30 21.06
CA GLU A 115 20.83 -0.74 20.48
C GLU A 115 20.01 -1.82 19.74
N ILE A 116 18.92 -2.31 20.35
CA ILE A 116 18.04 -3.29 19.68
C ILE A 116 17.37 -2.66 18.45
N ALA A 117 16.94 -1.40 18.56
CA ALA A 117 16.36 -0.69 17.41
C ALA A 117 17.36 -0.55 16.26
N LYS A 118 18.61 -0.22 16.56
CA LYS A 118 19.72 -0.18 15.59
C LYS A 118 19.93 -1.54 14.93
N GLU A 119 20.10 -2.60 15.71
CA GLU A 119 20.31 -3.96 15.19
C GLU A 119 19.13 -4.42 14.30
N SER A 120 17.89 -4.08 14.68
CA SER A 120 16.69 -4.39 13.91
C SER A 120 16.70 -3.67 12.56
N LEU A 121 17.03 -2.38 12.51
CA LEU A 121 17.16 -1.64 11.27
C LEU A 121 18.29 -2.18 10.40
N GLU A 122 19.49 -2.41 10.97
CA GLU A 122 20.64 -2.99 10.25
C GLU A 122 20.30 -4.36 9.63
N ARG A 123 19.57 -5.20 10.38
CA ARG A 123 19.03 -6.47 9.84
C ARG A 123 18.13 -6.23 8.63
N THR A 124 17.22 -5.28 8.72
CA THR A 124 16.30 -4.95 7.62
C THR A 124 17.07 -4.48 6.39
N PHE A 125 18.05 -3.60 6.54
CA PHE A 125 18.89 -3.14 5.44
C PHE A 125 19.75 -4.26 4.83
N LYS A 126 20.18 -5.22 5.63
CA LYS A 126 20.97 -6.38 5.17
C LYS A 126 20.11 -7.36 4.34
N LEU A 127 18.85 -7.55 4.71
CA LEU A 127 17.99 -8.59 4.11
C LEU A 127 17.09 -8.08 3.00
N SER A 128 16.75 -6.79 3.01
CA SER A 128 15.81 -6.20 2.06
C SER A 128 16.45 -5.14 1.18
N ASN A 129 16.57 -5.42 -0.12
CA ASN A 129 17.00 -4.42 -1.10
C ASN A 129 16.05 -3.21 -1.15
N ARG A 130 14.78 -3.40 -0.80
CA ARG A 130 13.79 -2.33 -0.73
C ARG A 130 14.14 -1.28 0.34
N ALA A 131 14.76 -1.67 1.44
CA ALA A 131 15.17 -0.73 2.48
C ALA A 131 16.13 0.35 1.94
N GLN A 132 17.13 -0.06 1.15
CA GLN A 132 18.10 0.86 0.54
C GLN A 132 17.47 1.79 -0.52
N SER A 133 16.36 1.38 -1.13
CA SER A 133 15.64 2.23 -2.10
C SER A 133 14.70 3.23 -1.42
N ILE A 134 14.37 3.06 -0.13
CA ILE A 134 13.61 4.05 0.65
C ILE A 134 14.53 5.16 1.13
N PHE A 135 15.61 4.83 1.84
CA PHE A 135 16.65 5.80 2.19
C PHE A 135 18.02 5.12 2.34
N GLN A 136 19.08 5.92 2.33
CA GLN A 136 20.44 5.45 2.51
C GLN A 136 21.08 6.13 3.73
N TYR A 137 21.65 5.35 4.62
CA TYR A 137 22.39 5.85 5.76
C TYR A 137 23.92 5.70 5.55
N ALA A 138 24.69 6.59 6.19
CA ALA A 138 26.12 6.49 6.33
C ALA A 138 26.47 5.70 7.60
N GLU A 139 25.71 5.91 8.68
CA GLU A 139 25.95 5.29 9.98
C GLU A 139 24.64 5.23 10.78
N ILE A 140 24.49 4.17 11.58
CA ILE A 140 23.47 4.07 12.64
C ILE A 140 24.19 3.76 13.95
N LYS A 141 23.93 4.55 15.01
CA LYS A 141 24.50 4.41 16.35
C LYS A 141 23.42 4.38 17.41
N ALA A 142 23.75 3.79 18.55
CA ALA A 142 22.98 3.91 19.77
C ALA A 142 23.84 4.61 20.84
N ASP A 143 23.20 5.58 21.54
CA ASP A 143 23.79 6.27 22.68
C ASP A 143 22.73 6.39 23.78
N GLY A 144 22.83 5.54 24.80
CA GLY A 144 21.78 5.37 25.81
C GLY A 144 20.45 4.94 25.15
N GLN A 145 19.41 5.75 25.27
CA GLN A 145 18.11 5.54 24.61
C GLN A 145 17.99 6.34 23.30
N ASN A 146 19.04 6.97 22.81
CA ASN A 146 19.03 7.69 21.55
C ASN A 146 19.53 6.80 20.41
N LEU A 147 18.68 6.61 19.41
CA LEU A 147 19.06 6.05 18.12
C LEU A 147 19.46 7.19 17.18
N ILE A 148 20.71 7.16 16.73
CA ILE A 148 21.29 8.20 15.89
C ILE A 148 21.48 7.65 14.48
N ILE A 149 20.83 8.27 13.49
CA ILE A 149 20.91 7.87 12.09
C ILE A 149 21.54 9.01 11.29
N LYS A 150 22.74 8.78 10.77
CA LYS A 150 23.38 9.69 9.82
C LYS A 150 23.07 9.24 8.40
N THR A 151 22.36 10.06 7.66
CA THR A 151 22.03 9.82 6.25
C THR A 151 23.18 10.22 5.34
N LYS A 152 23.25 9.63 4.13
CA LYS A 152 24.27 10.00 3.13
C LYS A 152 24.01 11.36 2.52
N ASN A 153 22.73 11.72 2.38
CA ASN A 153 22.26 13.02 1.85
C ASN A 153 21.20 13.58 2.81
N PRO A 154 20.94 14.89 2.80
CA PRO A 154 19.79 15.44 3.50
C PRO A 154 18.53 14.68 3.13
N THR A 155 17.78 14.21 4.14
CA THR A 155 16.60 13.34 3.95
C THR A 155 15.45 13.88 4.82
N PRO A 156 14.72 14.90 4.34
CA PRO A 156 13.67 15.58 5.11
C PRO A 156 12.52 14.64 5.51
N SER A 157 12.20 13.67 4.68
CA SER A 157 11.11 12.71 4.87
C SER A 157 11.52 11.47 5.71
N LEU A 158 12.73 11.45 6.32
CA LEU A 158 13.20 10.29 7.10
C LEU A 158 12.23 9.82 8.21
N PRO A 159 11.62 10.71 9.02
CA PRO A 159 10.64 10.27 10.01
C PRO A 159 9.47 9.51 9.36
N GLY A 160 8.92 10.02 8.26
CA GLY A 160 7.87 9.33 7.50
C GLY A 160 8.34 8.02 6.86
N MET A 161 9.57 7.96 6.36
CA MET A 161 10.17 6.73 5.84
C MET A 161 10.29 5.65 6.92
N LEU A 162 10.63 6.02 8.15
CA LEU A 162 10.71 5.11 9.29
C LEU A 162 9.33 4.68 9.83
N ALA A 163 8.24 5.21 9.30
CA ALA A 163 6.88 4.72 9.54
C ALA A 163 6.45 3.63 8.54
N ASP A 164 7.22 3.39 7.45
CA ASP A 164 6.93 2.27 6.54
C ASP A 164 7.06 0.95 7.33
N PRO A 165 6.09 0.05 7.25
CA PRO A 165 6.10 -1.24 7.94
C PRO A 165 7.37 -2.08 7.72
N LEU A 166 8.14 -1.84 6.65
CA LEU A 166 9.43 -2.48 6.45
C LEU A 166 10.38 -2.27 7.64
N PHE A 167 10.26 -1.11 8.32
CA PHE A 167 11.10 -0.74 9.46
C PHE A 167 10.47 -1.06 10.83
N ILE A 168 9.59 -2.07 10.86
CA ILE A 168 9.12 -2.66 12.12
C ILE A 168 10.33 -3.09 12.97
N ILE A 169 10.28 -2.70 14.24
CA ILE A 169 11.33 -3.06 15.20
C ILE A 169 11.03 -4.44 15.77
N ILE A 170 12.00 -5.34 15.67
CA ILE A 170 11.94 -6.70 16.21
C ILE A 170 13.00 -6.90 17.28
N ASP A 171 12.78 -7.83 18.19
CA ASP A 171 13.80 -8.26 19.16
C ASP A 171 14.86 -9.11 18.46
N THR A 172 16.06 -8.56 18.33
CA THR A 172 17.22 -9.21 17.69
C THR A 172 18.01 -10.14 18.63
N LYS A 173 17.70 -10.11 19.92
CA LYS A 173 18.37 -10.97 20.92
C LYS A 173 17.92 -12.42 20.83
N VAL A 174 16.71 -12.67 20.33
CA VAL A 174 16.15 -14.03 20.19
C VAL A 174 16.66 -14.66 18.89
N LYS A 175 17.87 -15.23 18.93
CA LYS A 175 18.58 -15.72 17.73
C LYS A 175 18.04 -17.05 17.17
N ASP A 176 17.48 -17.92 18.01
CA ASP A 176 17.04 -19.28 17.64
C ASP A 176 15.60 -19.34 17.13
N ARG A 177 14.95 -18.18 16.94
CA ARG A 177 13.56 -18.11 16.46
C ARG A 177 13.49 -18.17 14.94
N ASP A 178 12.75 -19.12 14.40
CA ASP A 178 12.36 -19.13 12.99
C ASP A 178 11.26 -18.06 12.75
N ILE A 179 11.71 -16.84 12.46
CA ILE A 179 10.82 -15.68 12.23
C ILE A 179 9.81 -15.96 11.12
N LYS A 180 10.19 -16.69 10.08
CA LYS A 180 9.30 -16.99 8.94
C LYS A 180 8.11 -17.85 9.34
N LYS A 181 8.31 -18.80 10.25
CA LYS A 181 7.26 -19.74 10.71
C LYS A 181 6.57 -19.30 12.00
N GLN A 182 7.32 -18.70 12.91
CA GLN A 182 6.84 -18.38 14.26
C GLN A 182 6.49 -16.90 14.42
N GLY A 183 6.77 -16.07 13.40
CA GLY A 183 6.68 -14.63 13.47
C GLY A 183 7.75 -13.99 14.34
N PRO A 184 7.98 -12.68 14.20
CA PRO A 184 8.95 -11.94 15.01
C PRO A 184 8.45 -11.74 16.46
N ILE A 185 9.40 -11.53 17.39
CA ILE A 185 9.10 -10.94 18.70
C ILE A 185 9.10 -9.42 18.50
N CYS A 186 7.96 -8.79 18.72
CA CYS A 186 7.75 -7.36 18.51
C CYS A 186 7.06 -6.71 19.70
N THR A 187 6.77 -5.42 19.58
CA THR A 187 6.24 -4.55 20.65
C THR A 187 4.72 -4.36 20.59
N GLY A 188 4.06 -4.80 19.52
CA GLY A 188 2.64 -4.57 19.27
C GLY A 188 1.69 -5.26 20.23
N PRO A 189 0.36 -4.96 20.12
CA PRO A 189 -0.66 -5.47 21.03
C PRO A 189 -0.87 -6.98 20.99
N TYR A 190 -0.40 -7.67 19.95
CA TYR A 190 -0.53 -9.11 19.80
C TYR A 190 0.80 -9.79 19.54
N ALA A 191 0.87 -11.07 19.92
CA ALA A 191 1.97 -11.98 19.61
C ALA A 191 1.44 -13.22 18.88
N VAL A 192 2.29 -13.83 18.03
CA VAL A 192 1.92 -15.05 17.29
C VAL A 192 1.88 -16.23 18.23
N LYS A 193 0.75 -16.94 18.28
CA LYS A 193 0.61 -18.26 18.88
C LYS A 193 0.90 -19.37 17.87
N THR A 194 0.25 -19.30 16.72
CA THR A 194 0.49 -20.22 15.58
C THR A 194 0.29 -19.47 14.25
N TYR A 195 1.03 -19.88 13.23
CA TYR A 195 0.92 -19.33 11.90
C TYR A 195 0.96 -20.42 10.84
N SER A 196 0.07 -20.31 9.87
CA SER A 196 0.11 -21.01 8.59
C SER A 196 -0.44 -20.08 7.50
N LYS A 197 -0.25 -20.41 6.23
CA LYS A 197 -0.85 -19.65 5.11
C LYS A 197 -2.39 -19.60 5.17
N ALA A 198 -3.02 -20.62 5.73
CA ALA A 198 -4.47 -20.69 5.86
C ALA A 198 -5.03 -19.90 7.06
N LYS A 199 -4.23 -19.77 8.12
CA LYS A 199 -4.70 -19.14 9.36
C LYS A 199 -3.55 -18.72 10.27
N ALA A 200 -3.69 -17.53 10.86
CA ALA A 200 -2.87 -17.09 11.97
C ALA A 200 -3.72 -17.04 13.25
N VAL A 201 -3.13 -17.45 14.38
CA VAL A 201 -3.73 -17.31 15.71
C VAL A 201 -2.81 -16.44 16.55
N MET A 202 -3.37 -15.37 17.10
CA MET A 202 -2.68 -14.38 17.90
C MET A 202 -3.18 -14.43 19.34
N VAL A 203 -2.31 -14.07 20.28
CA VAL A 203 -2.64 -13.85 21.69
C VAL A 203 -2.30 -12.43 22.08
N ALA A 204 -3.06 -11.85 23.00
CA ALA A 204 -2.74 -10.52 23.51
C ALA A 204 -1.33 -10.49 24.11
N ASN A 205 -0.58 -9.45 23.80
CA ASN A 205 0.73 -9.21 24.40
C ASN A 205 0.56 -8.71 25.84
N PRO A 206 0.97 -9.49 26.86
CA PRO A 206 0.80 -9.09 28.25
C PRO A 206 1.71 -7.90 28.65
N ASN A 207 2.72 -7.61 27.84
CA ASN A 207 3.68 -6.54 28.05
C ASN A 207 3.40 -5.32 27.16
N TYR A 208 2.21 -5.26 26.54
CA TYR A 208 1.89 -4.14 25.65
C TYR A 208 1.90 -2.81 26.40
N TRP A 209 2.66 -1.88 25.88
CA TRP A 209 3.03 -0.62 26.54
C TRP A 209 2.02 0.51 26.33
N ASP A 210 1.20 0.45 25.26
CA ASP A 210 0.27 1.53 24.83
C ASP A 210 -1.20 1.17 25.15
N GLY A 211 -1.45 0.65 26.36
CA GLY A 211 -2.79 0.45 26.90
C GLY A 211 -3.34 -0.98 26.87
N ALA A 212 -4.65 -1.11 27.04
CA ALA A 212 -5.30 -2.41 27.12
C ALA A 212 -5.56 -3.00 25.74
N VAL A 213 -5.28 -4.30 25.59
CA VAL A 213 -5.63 -5.06 24.38
C VAL A 213 -7.07 -5.55 24.50
N PRO A 214 -7.96 -5.22 23.53
CA PRO A 214 -9.41 -5.43 23.68
C PRO A 214 -9.85 -6.90 23.64
N PHE A 215 -9.10 -7.79 22.96
CA PHE A 215 -9.38 -9.21 22.87
C PHE A 215 -8.19 -10.03 23.34
N LYS A 216 -8.44 -11.10 24.10
CA LYS A 216 -7.36 -11.99 24.55
C LYS A 216 -6.74 -12.78 23.42
N ASN A 217 -7.54 -13.14 22.42
CA ASN A 217 -7.10 -13.91 21.25
C ASN A 217 -7.68 -13.31 19.96
N ALA A 218 -6.95 -13.46 18.87
CA ALA A 218 -7.43 -13.16 17.53
C ALA A 218 -7.15 -14.35 16.61
N GLU A 219 -8.16 -14.75 15.85
CA GLU A 219 -8.02 -15.73 14.79
C GLU A 219 -8.16 -15.04 13.45
N ILE A 220 -7.19 -15.22 12.57
CA ILE A 220 -7.11 -14.54 11.28
C ILE A 220 -7.11 -15.59 10.16
N PRO A 221 -8.30 -16.10 9.77
CA PRO A 221 -8.43 -17.03 8.65
C PRO A 221 -8.16 -16.32 7.32
N THR A 222 -7.41 -16.99 6.45
CA THR A 222 -7.24 -16.58 5.06
C THR A 222 -8.43 -17.04 4.24
N ILE A 223 -9.16 -16.11 3.66
CA ILE A 223 -10.29 -16.34 2.76
C ILE A 223 -10.06 -15.46 1.54
N ASP A 224 -9.41 -16.01 0.51
CA ASP A 224 -8.94 -15.21 -0.63
C ASP A 224 -10.09 -14.75 -1.53
N ASP A 225 -11.08 -15.59 -1.76
CA ASP A 225 -12.25 -15.22 -2.54
C ASP A 225 -13.12 -14.20 -1.79
N PRO A 226 -13.40 -13.02 -2.36
CA PRO A 226 -14.16 -11.96 -1.69
C PRO A 226 -15.62 -12.33 -1.41
N ASN A 227 -16.26 -13.13 -2.28
CA ASN A 227 -17.65 -13.54 -2.08
C ASN A 227 -17.75 -14.55 -0.94
N THR A 228 -16.83 -15.52 -0.87
CA THR A 228 -16.72 -16.48 0.24
C THR A 228 -16.47 -15.74 1.55
N ARG A 229 -15.65 -14.69 1.55
CA ARG A 229 -15.38 -13.86 2.74
C ARG A 229 -16.61 -13.07 3.17
N ALA A 230 -17.40 -12.52 2.23
CA ALA A 230 -18.65 -11.86 2.51
C ALA A 230 -19.68 -12.85 3.12
N MET A 231 -19.78 -14.06 2.56
CA MET A 231 -20.65 -15.11 3.10
C MET A 231 -20.26 -15.57 4.51
N ALA A 232 -18.96 -15.72 4.78
CA ALA A 232 -18.45 -16.07 6.12
C ALA A 232 -18.82 -14.98 7.15
N LEU A 233 -18.74 -13.70 6.78
CA LEU A 233 -19.19 -12.60 7.64
C LEU A 233 -20.71 -12.62 7.88
N GLN A 234 -21.50 -12.88 6.83
CA GLN A 234 -22.96 -12.99 6.99
C GLN A 234 -23.41 -14.13 7.92
N LYS A 235 -22.72 -15.27 7.86
CA LYS A 235 -22.99 -16.44 8.70
C LYS A 235 -22.46 -16.28 10.13
N GLY A 236 -21.65 -15.23 10.42
CA GLY A 236 -20.99 -15.07 11.71
C GLY A 236 -19.83 -16.04 11.94
N GLU A 237 -19.27 -16.61 10.87
CA GLU A 237 -18.06 -17.44 10.93
C GLU A 237 -16.82 -16.59 11.18
N ILE A 238 -16.86 -15.32 10.76
CA ILE A 238 -15.90 -14.25 11.09
C ILE A 238 -16.65 -13.02 11.61
N ASP A 239 -15.99 -12.23 12.45
CA ASP A 239 -16.55 -11.03 13.09
C ASP A 239 -16.22 -9.77 12.30
N PHE A 240 -15.12 -9.80 11.56
CA PHE A 240 -14.56 -8.66 10.84
C PHE A 240 -13.95 -9.10 9.49
N ALA A 241 -14.12 -8.29 8.47
CA ALA A 241 -13.56 -8.53 7.13
C ALA A 241 -13.06 -7.26 6.46
N ILE A 242 -12.04 -7.39 5.63
CA ILE A 242 -11.58 -6.33 4.71
C ILE A 242 -11.73 -6.81 3.27
N ASN A 243 -11.71 -5.86 2.34
CA ASN A 243 -11.79 -6.13 0.90
C ASN A 243 -13.05 -6.91 0.51
N ILE A 244 -14.22 -6.51 1.06
CA ILE A 244 -15.52 -6.96 0.56
C ILE A 244 -15.73 -6.32 -0.82
N ALA A 245 -16.19 -7.11 -1.78
CA ALA A 245 -16.48 -6.62 -3.11
C ALA A 245 -17.58 -5.54 -3.08
N ALA A 246 -17.45 -4.50 -3.90
CA ALA A 246 -18.41 -3.40 -3.94
C ALA A 246 -19.85 -3.89 -4.21
N GLY A 247 -20.02 -4.93 -5.05
CA GLY A 247 -21.31 -5.56 -5.31
C GLY A 247 -21.94 -6.22 -4.09
N ASP A 248 -21.14 -6.70 -3.14
CA ASP A 248 -21.60 -7.41 -1.94
C ASP A 248 -21.93 -6.48 -0.78
N LEU A 249 -21.56 -5.20 -0.82
CA LEU A 249 -21.85 -4.25 0.25
C LEU A 249 -23.35 -4.12 0.55
N GLN A 250 -24.20 -4.36 -0.45
CA GLN A 250 -25.65 -4.39 -0.25
C GLN A 250 -26.13 -5.48 0.74
N LEU A 251 -25.36 -6.55 0.94
CA LEU A 251 -25.66 -7.63 1.89
C LEU A 251 -25.55 -7.18 3.35
N PHE A 252 -24.87 -6.06 3.58
CA PHE A 252 -24.53 -5.53 4.92
C PHE A 252 -25.23 -4.21 5.23
N LYS A 253 -26.38 -3.92 4.60
CA LYS A 253 -27.15 -2.68 4.78
C LYS A 253 -27.85 -2.56 6.14
N ASP A 254 -28.07 -3.67 6.82
CA ASP A 254 -28.67 -3.67 8.16
C ASP A 254 -27.68 -3.09 9.18
N LYS A 255 -27.83 -1.78 9.47
CA LYS A 255 -26.97 -1.04 10.40
C LYS A 255 -27.10 -1.49 11.87
N ALA A 256 -28.15 -2.24 12.21
CA ALA A 256 -28.28 -2.82 13.54
C ALA A 256 -27.37 -4.04 13.73
N LYS A 257 -27.03 -4.71 12.63
CA LYS A 257 -26.22 -5.93 12.61
C LYS A 257 -24.79 -5.68 12.14
N TYR A 258 -24.59 -4.76 11.17
CA TYR A 258 -23.30 -4.53 10.53
C TYR A 258 -22.85 -3.07 10.60
N ASN A 259 -21.56 -2.88 10.77
CA ASN A 259 -20.92 -1.58 10.63
C ASN A 259 -20.01 -1.63 9.38
N ILE A 260 -20.29 -0.76 8.39
CA ILE A 260 -19.45 -0.58 7.21
C ILE A 260 -18.61 0.67 7.44
N SER A 261 -17.29 0.51 7.41
CA SER A 261 -16.33 1.63 7.44
C SER A 261 -15.73 1.82 6.05
N GLU A 262 -15.99 2.96 5.44
CA GLU A 262 -15.38 3.42 4.20
C GLU A 262 -14.44 4.58 4.51
N ILE A 263 -13.18 4.45 4.10
CA ILE A 263 -12.16 5.46 4.36
C ILE A 263 -11.43 5.76 3.05
N ALA A 264 -11.39 7.03 2.65
CA ALA A 264 -10.53 7.48 1.55
C ALA A 264 -9.09 7.12 1.88
N SER A 265 -8.49 6.29 1.05
CA SER A 265 -7.16 5.74 1.30
C SER A 265 -6.07 6.45 0.48
N LEU A 266 -4.82 6.13 0.78
CA LEU A 266 -3.65 6.53 -0.02
C LEU A 266 -3.41 5.61 -1.21
N ARG A 267 -4.32 4.68 -1.47
CA ARG A 267 -4.17 3.72 -2.56
C ARG A 267 -4.74 4.26 -3.85
N THR A 268 -3.97 4.05 -4.91
CA THR A 268 -4.39 4.29 -6.28
C THR A 268 -4.33 2.97 -7.05
N VAL A 269 -5.43 2.63 -7.72
CA VAL A 269 -5.43 1.56 -8.72
C VAL A 269 -4.90 2.15 -10.00
N LEU A 270 -3.77 1.66 -10.45
CA LEU A 270 -3.12 2.14 -11.66
C LEU A 270 -2.54 0.99 -12.47
N ALA A 271 -2.45 1.19 -13.78
CA ALA A 271 -1.79 0.27 -14.68
C ALA A 271 -0.46 0.86 -15.15
N GLN A 272 0.62 0.08 -15.00
CA GLN A 272 1.89 0.40 -15.59
C GLN A 272 1.93 -0.11 -17.03
N ILE A 273 2.37 0.73 -17.92
CA ILE A 273 2.44 0.48 -19.36
C ILE A 273 3.88 0.17 -19.74
N ASN A 274 4.15 -0.94 -20.38
CA ASN A 274 5.46 -1.27 -20.88
C ASN A 274 5.70 -0.56 -22.22
N MET A 275 6.57 0.48 -22.19
CA MET A 275 6.90 1.34 -23.33
C MET A 275 8.25 0.97 -23.98
N ASN A 276 8.87 -0.13 -23.56
CA ASN A 276 10.16 -0.55 -24.12
C ASN A 276 10.02 -0.84 -25.62
N GLU A 277 11.13 -0.73 -26.34
CA GLU A 277 11.19 -1.04 -27.77
C GLU A 277 10.70 -2.47 -28.06
N GLY A 278 9.97 -2.62 -29.15
CA GLY A 278 9.37 -3.90 -29.54
C GLY A 278 8.04 -4.25 -28.81
N LYS A 279 7.61 -3.44 -27.85
CA LYS A 279 6.32 -3.63 -27.17
C LYS A 279 5.17 -2.95 -27.93
N PRO A 280 3.95 -3.52 -27.89
CA PRO A 280 2.77 -2.96 -28.56
C PRO A 280 2.50 -1.50 -28.16
N LEU A 281 2.75 -1.17 -26.89
CA LEU A 281 2.52 0.14 -26.30
C LEU A 281 3.74 1.07 -26.36
N HIS A 282 4.75 0.75 -27.16
CA HIS A 282 5.90 1.65 -27.41
C HIS A 282 5.48 2.95 -28.11
N ASP A 283 4.54 2.87 -29.06
CA ASP A 283 4.01 4.03 -29.77
C ASP A 283 3.12 4.90 -28.85
N PRO A 284 3.41 6.20 -28.65
CA PRO A 284 2.62 7.09 -27.80
C PRO A 284 1.17 7.26 -28.25
N LYS A 285 0.87 7.15 -29.57
CA LYS A 285 -0.50 7.23 -30.08
C LYS A 285 -1.30 5.99 -29.69
N VAL A 286 -0.69 4.81 -29.72
CA VAL A 286 -1.32 3.56 -29.29
C VAL A 286 -1.61 3.61 -27.77
N ARG A 287 -0.66 4.13 -26.98
CA ARG A 287 -0.89 4.33 -25.54
C ARG A 287 -2.04 5.28 -25.26
N ALA A 288 -2.04 6.44 -25.92
CA ALA A 288 -3.11 7.43 -25.75
C ALA A 288 -4.48 6.86 -26.19
N ALA A 289 -4.52 6.09 -27.27
CA ALA A 289 -5.74 5.43 -27.74
C ALA A 289 -6.26 4.43 -26.68
N LEU A 290 -5.39 3.59 -26.14
CA LEU A 290 -5.78 2.66 -25.07
C LEU A 290 -6.34 3.39 -23.85
N ILE A 291 -5.69 4.47 -23.37
CA ILE A 291 -6.17 5.20 -22.19
C ILE A 291 -7.49 5.91 -22.48
N GLN A 292 -7.65 6.54 -23.65
CA GLN A 292 -8.84 7.28 -24.02
C GLN A 292 -10.06 6.40 -24.33
N CYS A 293 -9.88 5.10 -24.57
CA CYS A 293 -11.03 4.21 -24.75
C CYS A 293 -11.66 3.73 -23.43
N LEU A 294 -11.03 4.00 -22.26
CA LEU A 294 -11.48 3.51 -20.97
C LEU A 294 -12.42 4.49 -20.27
N ASP A 295 -13.68 4.11 -20.08
CA ASP A 295 -14.67 4.92 -19.36
C ASP A 295 -14.57 4.72 -17.84
N ARG A 296 -13.56 5.32 -17.23
CA ARG A 296 -13.27 5.20 -15.79
C ARG A 296 -14.40 5.71 -14.90
N VAL A 297 -15.18 6.67 -15.38
CA VAL A 297 -16.35 7.21 -14.65
C VAL A 297 -17.46 6.15 -14.58
N THR A 298 -17.78 5.55 -15.72
CA THR A 298 -18.76 4.46 -15.77
C THR A 298 -18.28 3.23 -15.00
N TYR A 299 -17.00 2.89 -15.05
CA TYR A 299 -16.46 1.79 -14.24
C TYR A 299 -16.69 2.01 -12.75
N ASN A 300 -16.39 3.21 -12.24
CA ASN A 300 -16.67 3.53 -10.85
C ASN A 300 -18.15 3.40 -10.50
N LYS A 301 -19.01 4.00 -11.30
CA LYS A 301 -20.45 4.01 -11.04
C LYS A 301 -21.09 2.62 -11.14
N VAL A 302 -20.78 1.88 -12.19
CA VAL A 302 -21.47 0.62 -12.52
C VAL A 302 -20.84 -0.58 -11.82
N LEU A 303 -19.51 -0.71 -11.91
CA LEU A 303 -18.79 -1.88 -11.40
C LEU A 303 -18.47 -1.74 -9.92
N LEU A 304 -18.05 -0.54 -9.50
CA LEU A 304 -17.57 -0.29 -8.14
C LEU A 304 -18.57 0.42 -7.25
N LYS A 305 -19.80 0.68 -7.73
CA LYS A 305 -20.91 1.26 -6.95
C LYS A 305 -20.53 2.55 -6.22
N ASP A 306 -19.75 3.41 -6.88
CA ASP A 306 -19.24 4.70 -6.39
C ASP A 306 -18.35 4.60 -5.14
N THR A 307 -17.72 3.43 -4.88
CA THR A 307 -16.80 3.23 -3.76
C THR A 307 -15.37 3.68 -4.06
N PHE A 308 -15.08 4.11 -5.29
CA PHE A 308 -13.80 4.66 -5.73
C PHE A 308 -13.98 6.07 -6.30
N ILE A 309 -12.87 6.70 -6.63
CA ILE A 309 -12.83 8.00 -7.31
C ILE A 309 -12.10 7.82 -8.64
N PRO A 310 -12.70 8.22 -9.80
CA PRO A 310 -12.01 8.11 -11.08
C PRO A 310 -10.68 8.86 -11.07
N GLY A 311 -9.59 8.13 -11.38
CA GLY A 311 -8.23 8.66 -11.30
C GLY A 311 -7.88 9.57 -12.47
N LYS A 312 -7.21 10.68 -12.19
CA LYS A 312 -6.55 11.59 -13.16
C LYS A 312 -5.11 11.89 -12.81
N ALA A 313 -4.65 11.39 -11.66
CA ALA A 313 -3.29 11.51 -11.17
C ALA A 313 -2.95 10.31 -10.27
N PRO A 314 -1.67 9.98 -10.08
CA PRO A 314 -1.27 8.87 -9.23
C PRO A 314 -1.46 9.14 -7.73
N VAL A 315 -1.34 10.40 -7.28
CA VAL A 315 -1.58 10.78 -5.88
C VAL A 315 -3.07 11.01 -5.67
N PRO A 316 -3.72 10.30 -4.72
CA PRO A 316 -5.17 10.37 -4.53
C PRO A 316 -5.59 11.67 -3.82
N PRO A 317 -6.88 12.06 -3.95
CA PRO A 317 -7.43 13.30 -3.34
C PRO A 317 -7.55 13.24 -1.82
N SER A 318 -7.23 12.11 -1.18
CA SER A 318 -7.15 12.00 0.29
C SER A 318 -6.01 12.81 0.91
N LEU A 319 -5.04 13.23 0.08
CA LEU A 319 -3.98 14.16 0.44
C LEU A 319 -4.10 15.45 -0.38
N ASP A 320 -3.71 16.57 0.22
CA ASP A 320 -3.79 17.89 -0.41
C ASP A 320 -2.60 18.16 -1.33
N TYR A 321 -2.54 17.40 -2.43
CA TYR A 321 -1.56 17.58 -3.51
C TYR A 321 -2.20 18.09 -4.79
N GLY A 322 -3.29 18.88 -4.69
CA GLY A 322 -3.90 19.57 -5.83
C GLY A 322 -4.67 18.70 -6.81
N PHE A 323 -5.09 17.48 -6.44
CA PHE A 323 -5.81 16.55 -7.30
C PHE A 323 -7.01 17.21 -8.01
N ASP A 324 -7.81 18.02 -7.32
CA ASP A 324 -9.01 18.64 -7.87
C ASP A 324 -8.71 19.68 -8.96
N GLN A 325 -7.52 20.28 -8.93
CA GLN A 325 -7.07 21.28 -9.89
C GLN A 325 -6.55 20.67 -11.19
N LEU A 326 -6.26 19.36 -11.21
CA LEU A 326 -5.73 18.68 -12.38
C LEU A 326 -6.81 18.44 -13.42
N LYS A 327 -6.46 18.65 -14.69
CA LYS A 327 -7.23 18.20 -15.83
C LYS A 327 -6.79 16.79 -16.21
N ASP A 328 -7.73 15.94 -16.62
CA ASP A 328 -7.41 14.65 -17.20
C ASP A 328 -6.97 14.83 -18.66
N PRO A 329 -5.70 14.65 -19.00
CA PRO A 329 -5.23 14.81 -20.38
C PRO A 329 -5.71 13.69 -21.30
N ASN A 330 -6.17 12.57 -20.72
CA ASN A 330 -6.60 11.37 -21.42
C ASN A 330 -8.05 11.01 -21.01
N ALA A 331 -8.93 12.00 -20.99
CA ALA A 331 -10.35 11.79 -20.74
C ALA A 331 -10.95 10.83 -21.78
N TYR A 332 -12.00 10.11 -21.37
CA TYR A 332 -12.68 9.15 -22.24
C TYR A 332 -13.11 9.78 -23.56
N ASN A 333 -12.60 9.27 -24.67
CA ASN A 333 -12.90 9.68 -26.03
C ASN A 333 -12.59 8.55 -27.03
N PRO A 334 -13.47 7.56 -27.17
CA PRO A 334 -13.23 6.39 -28.03
C PRO A 334 -13.10 6.73 -29.52
N GLU A 335 -13.73 7.80 -29.99
CA GLU A 335 -13.60 8.21 -31.39
C GLU A 335 -12.22 8.80 -31.68
N ASN A 336 -11.66 9.60 -30.74
CA ASN A 336 -10.27 10.03 -30.88
C ASN A 336 -9.29 8.85 -30.73
N ALA A 337 -9.62 7.87 -29.90
CA ALA A 337 -8.81 6.66 -29.76
C ALA A 337 -8.68 5.89 -31.08
N LYS A 338 -9.78 5.69 -31.82
CA LYS A 338 -9.77 5.09 -33.17
C LYS A 338 -8.93 5.89 -34.16
N LYS A 339 -9.05 7.22 -34.13
CA LYS A 339 -8.26 8.12 -34.96
C LYS A 339 -6.75 7.97 -34.68
N LEU A 340 -6.35 7.95 -33.41
CA LEU A 340 -4.96 7.77 -33.00
C LEU A 340 -4.39 6.43 -33.47
N LEU A 341 -5.17 5.34 -33.41
CA LEU A 341 -4.76 4.04 -33.95
C LEU A 341 -4.55 4.10 -35.46
N ALA A 342 -5.47 4.71 -36.19
CA ALA A 342 -5.35 4.87 -37.63
C ALA A 342 -4.13 5.72 -38.02
N GLU A 343 -3.83 6.81 -37.29
CA GLU A 343 -2.64 7.64 -37.46
C GLU A 343 -1.34 6.89 -37.12
N ALA A 344 -1.39 5.91 -36.22
CA ALA A 344 -0.26 5.02 -35.91
C ALA A 344 -0.10 3.87 -36.92
N GLY A 345 -1.00 3.82 -37.93
CA GLY A 345 -0.97 2.82 -39.00
C GLY A 345 -1.67 1.51 -38.68
N TRP A 346 -2.49 1.48 -37.62
CA TRP A 346 -3.29 0.32 -37.23
C TRP A 346 -4.69 0.43 -37.84
N LYS A 347 -5.12 -0.57 -38.60
CA LYS A 347 -6.43 -0.65 -39.26
C LYS A 347 -6.86 -2.11 -39.32
N ASP A 348 -8.15 -2.38 -39.20
CA ASP A 348 -8.71 -3.69 -39.48
C ASP A 348 -8.73 -3.93 -40.99
N THR A 349 -7.75 -4.68 -41.51
CA THR A 349 -7.62 -4.94 -42.95
C THR A 349 -8.19 -6.28 -43.37
N ASN A 350 -8.43 -7.19 -42.43
CA ASN A 350 -8.94 -8.54 -42.68
C ASN A 350 -10.41 -8.72 -42.28
N GLY A 351 -11.01 -7.73 -41.58
CA GLY A 351 -12.43 -7.73 -41.19
C GLY A 351 -12.73 -8.60 -39.95
N ASP A 352 -11.73 -8.97 -39.15
CA ASP A 352 -11.91 -9.79 -37.95
C ASP A 352 -12.32 -9.00 -36.69
N GLY A 353 -12.44 -7.65 -36.84
CA GLY A 353 -12.82 -6.73 -35.77
C GLY A 353 -11.65 -6.27 -34.90
N TYR A 354 -10.43 -6.63 -35.23
CA TYR A 354 -9.21 -6.14 -34.58
C TYR A 354 -8.36 -5.35 -35.58
N VAL A 355 -7.73 -4.30 -35.09
CA VAL A 355 -6.80 -3.53 -35.92
C VAL A 355 -5.50 -4.30 -36.09
N ASP A 356 -5.00 -4.35 -37.33
CA ASP A 356 -3.76 -5.02 -37.68
C ASP A 356 -2.78 -4.07 -38.35
N LYS A 357 -1.51 -4.47 -38.34
CA LYS A 357 -0.40 -3.82 -39.03
C LYS A 357 0.58 -4.90 -39.51
N ASN A 358 0.86 -4.90 -40.82
CA ASN A 358 1.68 -5.95 -41.46
C ASN A 358 1.15 -7.37 -41.19
N GLY A 359 -0.15 -7.56 -41.20
CA GLY A 359 -0.81 -8.85 -40.97
C GLY A 359 -0.79 -9.37 -39.53
N LYS A 360 -0.47 -8.51 -38.56
CA LYS A 360 -0.48 -8.86 -37.12
C LYS A 360 -1.45 -7.97 -36.37
N ASN A 361 -2.39 -8.57 -35.65
CA ASN A 361 -3.32 -7.85 -34.80
C ASN A 361 -2.59 -7.14 -33.67
N LEU A 362 -3.14 -5.98 -33.23
CA LEU A 362 -2.68 -5.29 -32.03
C LEU A 362 -3.17 -6.07 -30.82
N GLU A 363 -2.28 -6.82 -30.20
CA GLU A 363 -2.53 -7.61 -29.00
C GLU A 363 -1.78 -7.04 -27.81
N ILE A 364 -2.42 -7.02 -26.63
CA ILE A 364 -1.89 -6.51 -25.38
C ILE A 364 -2.06 -7.56 -24.29
N ASP A 365 -0.97 -7.95 -23.66
CA ASP A 365 -0.97 -8.81 -22.48
C ASP A 365 -1.25 -7.97 -21.24
N PHE A 366 -2.42 -8.17 -20.61
CA PHE A 366 -2.84 -7.46 -19.43
C PHE A 366 -2.75 -8.36 -18.19
N VAL A 367 -1.78 -8.09 -17.32
CA VAL A 367 -1.50 -8.83 -16.09
C VAL A 367 -2.22 -8.21 -14.91
N PHE A 368 -2.91 -9.02 -14.10
CA PHE A 368 -3.57 -8.63 -12.87
C PHE A 368 -3.59 -9.78 -11.87
N TYR A 369 -4.05 -9.52 -10.64
CA TYR A 369 -4.25 -10.54 -9.60
C TYR A 369 -5.61 -10.38 -8.94
N SER A 370 -6.22 -11.48 -8.50
CA SER A 370 -7.59 -11.50 -7.96
C SER A 370 -7.69 -11.22 -6.46
N GLY A 371 -6.57 -11.11 -5.75
CA GLY A 371 -6.57 -10.79 -4.32
C GLY A 371 -7.13 -9.40 -3.94
N ARG A 372 -7.42 -8.57 -4.95
CA ARG A 372 -8.16 -7.32 -4.87
C ARG A 372 -9.36 -7.39 -5.77
N ALA A 373 -10.56 -7.33 -5.20
CA ALA A 373 -11.82 -7.57 -5.90
C ALA A 373 -12.06 -6.64 -7.11
N GLU A 374 -11.53 -5.43 -7.06
CA GLU A 374 -11.66 -4.44 -8.13
C GLU A 374 -10.81 -4.75 -9.37
N LEU A 375 -9.68 -5.44 -9.24
CA LEU A 375 -8.73 -5.62 -10.35
C LEU A 375 -9.26 -6.51 -11.47
N PRO A 376 -9.91 -7.66 -11.21
CA PRO A 376 -10.58 -8.43 -12.26
C PRO A 376 -11.63 -7.61 -13.01
N LEU A 377 -12.44 -6.81 -12.30
CA LEU A 377 -13.48 -5.96 -12.89
C LEU A 377 -12.87 -4.92 -13.85
N TYR A 378 -11.76 -4.29 -13.45
CA TYR A 378 -11.03 -3.38 -14.34
C TYR A 378 -10.43 -4.09 -15.54
N ALA A 379 -9.91 -5.30 -15.39
CA ALA A 379 -9.34 -6.07 -16.49
C ALA A 379 -10.41 -6.42 -17.53
N GLU A 380 -11.56 -6.90 -17.09
CA GLU A 380 -12.72 -7.21 -17.95
C GLU A 380 -13.26 -5.98 -18.66
N ALA A 381 -13.43 -4.87 -17.95
CA ALA A 381 -13.90 -3.61 -18.52
C ALA A 381 -12.90 -3.05 -19.55
N THR A 382 -11.60 -3.11 -19.24
CA THR A 382 -10.54 -2.72 -20.18
C THR A 382 -10.57 -3.57 -21.46
N GLN A 383 -10.71 -4.89 -21.32
CA GLN A 383 -10.83 -5.78 -22.49
C GLN A 383 -12.04 -5.44 -23.34
N ALA A 384 -13.19 -5.20 -22.70
CA ALA A 384 -14.43 -4.85 -23.40
C ALA A 384 -14.35 -3.52 -24.15
N ASP A 385 -13.76 -2.48 -23.53
CA ASP A 385 -13.62 -1.17 -24.15
C ASP A 385 -12.53 -1.14 -25.23
N ALA A 386 -11.41 -1.79 -25.00
CA ALA A 386 -10.34 -1.94 -25.99
C ALA A 386 -10.83 -2.65 -27.26
N LYS A 387 -11.67 -3.66 -27.12
CA LYS A 387 -12.30 -4.36 -28.26
C LYS A 387 -13.14 -3.43 -29.14
N LYS A 388 -13.82 -2.42 -28.55
CA LYS A 388 -14.65 -1.45 -29.32
C LYS A 388 -13.83 -0.59 -30.27
N ILE A 389 -12.53 -0.46 -30.00
CA ILE A 389 -11.59 0.27 -30.86
C ILE A 389 -10.63 -0.66 -31.61
N GLY A 390 -10.89 -1.98 -31.58
CA GLY A 390 -10.14 -2.98 -32.32
C GLY A 390 -8.83 -3.45 -31.66
N ILE A 391 -8.62 -3.22 -30.36
CA ILE A 391 -7.46 -3.75 -29.64
C ILE A 391 -7.85 -5.07 -28.98
N LYS A 392 -7.04 -6.11 -29.18
CA LYS A 392 -7.19 -7.39 -28.52
C LYS A 392 -6.43 -7.42 -27.20
N VAL A 393 -7.13 -7.62 -26.08
CA VAL A 393 -6.53 -7.72 -24.75
C VAL A 393 -6.56 -9.16 -24.26
N ASN A 394 -5.39 -9.72 -23.99
CA ASN A 394 -5.19 -11.04 -23.40
C ASN A 394 -5.07 -10.90 -21.89
N MET A 395 -6.09 -11.29 -21.14
CA MET A 395 -6.11 -11.19 -19.67
C MET A 395 -5.26 -12.31 -19.04
N LYS A 396 -4.35 -11.93 -18.12
CA LYS A 396 -3.49 -12.85 -17.39
C LYS A 396 -3.64 -12.64 -15.88
N ASN A 397 -4.48 -13.48 -15.25
CA ASN A 397 -4.60 -13.51 -13.79
C ASN A 397 -3.44 -14.33 -13.21
N VAL A 398 -2.69 -13.76 -12.30
CA VAL A 398 -1.52 -14.39 -11.67
C VAL A 398 -1.58 -14.29 -10.14
N ASP A 399 -0.77 -15.10 -9.47
CA ASP A 399 -0.56 -14.97 -8.03
C ASP A 399 0.15 -13.63 -7.71
N TYR A 400 -0.23 -12.99 -6.59
CA TYR A 400 0.35 -11.72 -6.17
C TYR A 400 1.89 -11.76 -6.07
N ASN A 401 2.45 -12.87 -5.60
CA ASN A 401 3.90 -13.01 -5.36
C ASN A 401 4.73 -13.10 -6.64
N VAL A 402 4.11 -13.31 -7.80
CA VAL A 402 4.84 -13.35 -9.09
C VAL A 402 4.81 -12.01 -9.83
N LEU A 403 4.04 -11.02 -9.35
CA LEU A 403 3.92 -9.72 -10.02
C LEU A 403 5.26 -8.97 -10.12
N ASP A 404 6.00 -8.87 -9.02
CA ASP A 404 7.28 -8.16 -9.02
C ASP A 404 8.35 -8.86 -9.87
N PRO A 405 8.53 -10.18 -9.81
CA PRO A 405 9.37 -10.90 -10.76
C PRO A 405 8.98 -10.70 -12.23
N MET A 406 7.67 -10.69 -12.55
CA MET A 406 7.19 -10.44 -13.92
C MET A 406 7.48 -9.00 -14.35
N ARG A 407 7.22 -8.03 -13.47
CA ARG A 407 7.50 -6.60 -13.70
C ARG A 407 8.97 -6.39 -14.00
N GLN A 408 9.87 -6.87 -13.15
CA GLN A 408 11.31 -6.71 -13.31
C GLN A 408 11.86 -7.34 -14.60
N LYS A 409 11.24 -8.43 -15.08
CA LYS A 409 11.58 -9.09 -16.33
C LYS A 409 10.88 -8.48 -17.57
N GLY A 410 10.04 -7.46 -17.40
CA GLY A 410 9.26 -6.86 -18.50
C GLY A 410 8.25 -7.82 -19.14
N GLN A 411 7.78 -8.83 -18.43
CA GLN A 411 6.88 -9.87 -18.91
C GLN A 411 5.40 -9.43 -18.87
N PHE A 412 5.13 -8.24 -19.38
CA PHE A 412 3.81 -7.64 -19.48
C PHE A 412 3.81 -6.60 -20.59
N ASP A 413 2.62 -6.22 -21.06
CA ASP A 413 2.41 -5.00 -21.83
C ASP A 413 1.66 -3.98 -20.96
N LEU A 414 0.71 -4.46 -20.17
CA LEU A 414 -0.01 -3.71 -19.15
C LEU A 414 -0.07 -4.54 -17.86
N ILE A 415 0.26 -3.94 -16.72
CA ILE A 415 0.14 -4.56 -15.40
C ILE A 415 -0.59 -3.65 -14.43
N ILE A 416 -1.73 -4.10 -13.90
CA ILE A 416 -2.53 -3.32 -12.96
C ILE A 416 -2.24 -3.73 -11.53
N SER A 417 -2.17 -2.75 -10.65
CA SER A 417 -1.93 -2.94 -9.23
C SER A 417 -2.65 -1.87 -8.41
N ASN A 418 -2.91 -2.20 -7.16
CA ASN A 418 -3.42 -1.27 -6.16
C ASN A 418 -2.24 -0.84 -5.28
N ILE A 419 -1.71 0.36 -5.52
CA ILE A 419 -0.44 0.85 -4.97
C ILE A 419 -0.68 1.98 -3.98
N LEU A 420 0.09 2.01 -2.89
CA LEU A 420 0.20 3.17 -2.00
C LEU A 420 1.16 4.18 -2.64
N THR A 421 0.65 5.36 -2.96
CA THR A 421 1.42 6.38 -3.67
C THR A 421 2.02 7.46 -2.77
N ALA A 422 1.77 7.37 -1.46
CA ALA A 422 2.36 8.24 -0.44
C ALA A 422 2.54 7.47 0.89
N ASN A 423 3.15 6.28 0.83
CA ASN A 423 3.32 5.39 1.99
C ASN A 423 4.23 5.97 3.08
N THR A 424 5.03 6.97 2.76
CA THR A 424 5.92 7.69 3.70
C THR A 424 5.35 9.05 4.14
N GLY A 425 4.06 9.30 3.91
CA GLY A 425 3.41 10.60 4.14
C GLY A 425 3.66 11.61 3.02
N ASP A 426 4.51 11.26 2.07
CA ASP A 426 4.96 12.09 0.95
C ASP A 426 5.08 11.20 -0.30
N PRO A 427 4.75 11.66 -1.51
CA PRO A 427 4.85 10.86 -2.74
C PRO A 427 6.28 10.64 -3.23
N GLU A 428 7.30 11.24 -2.63
CA GLU A 428 8.70 11.16 -3.06
C GLU A 428 9.17 9.74 -3.35
N VAL A 429 8.97 8.82 -2.40
CA VAL A 429 9.41 7.42 -2.56
C VAL A 429 8.71 6.75 -3.74
N TYR A 430 7.40 6.97 -3.89
CA TYR A 430 6.63 6.47 -5.02
C TYR A 430 7.15 7.06 -6.36
N LEU A 431 7.38 8.37 -6.40
CA LEU A 431 7.89 9.06 -7.59
C LEU A 431 9.28 8.53 -7.98
N ASN A 432 10.16 8.34 -7.00
CA ASN A 432 11.47 7.75 -7.23
C ASN A 432 11.37 6.32 -7.76
N TRP A 433 10.51 5.48 -7.17
CA TRP A 433 10.43 4.06 -7.55
C TRP A 433 9.85 3.83 -8.93
N TYR A 434 8.79 4.55 -9.29
CA TYR A 434 7.99 4.24 -10.47
C TYR A 434 8.21 5.17 -11.66
N TRP A 435 8.77 6.37 -11.42
CA TRP A 435 8.88 7.40 -12.45
C TRP A 435 10.32 7.87 -12.72
N LYS A 436 11.21 7.79 -11.74
CA LYS A 436 12.62 8.11 -11.98
C LYS A 436 13.24 7.10 -12.96
N SER A 437 14.10 7.57 -13.87
CA SER A 437 14.74 6.74 -14.89
C SER A 437 15.50 5.57 -14.28
N ASN A 438 15.23 4.35 -14.78
CA ASN A 438 15.89 3.14 -14.30
C ASN A 438 17.24 2.94 -15.01
N ILE A 439 18.28 3.60 -14.51
CA ILE A 439 19.62 3.49 -15.05
C ILE A 439 20.35 2.32 -14.36
N ASN A 440 20.75 1.32 -15.14
CA ASN A 440 21.47 0.13 -14.67
C ASN A 440 20.77 -0.61 -13.51
N GLY A 441 19.43 -0.66 -13.54
CA GLY A 441 18.66 -1.35 -12.51
C GLY A 441 18.52 -0.57 -11.19
N SER A 442 18.85 0.72 -11.16
CA SER A 442 18.75 1.56 -9.97
C SER A 442 17.32 1.75 -9.46
N GLN A 443 16.31 1.63 -10.35
CA GLN A 443 14.90 1.76 -10.05
C GLN A 443 14.11 0.55 -10.57
N PRO A 444 14.18 -0.60 -9.88
CA PRO A 444 13.63 -1.86 -10.39
C PRO A 444 12.08 -1.85 -10.52
N GLN A 445 11.40 -0.92 -9.85
CA GLN A 445 9.95 -0.75 -10.00
C GLN A 445 9.58 0.01 -11.29
N ASN A 446 10.49 0.82 -11.86
CA ASN A 446 10.33 1.42 -13.18
C ASN A 446 10.89 0.47 -14.24
N SER A 447 10.14 -0.55 -14.59
CA SER A 447 10.43 -1.48 -15.69
C SER A 447 9.64 -1.14 -16.97
N THR A 448 9.01 0.03 -16.99
CA THR A 448 8.13 0.50 -18.06
C THR A 448 8.90 1.04 -19.28
N GLY A 449 10.19 1.32 -19.14
CA GLY A 449 10.98 2.03 -20.14
C GLY A 449 10.79 3.55 -20.10
N TYR A 450 10.03 4.10 -19.12
CA TYR A 450 9.94 5.55 -18.93
C TYR A 450 11.28 6.12 -18.48
N SER A 451 11.71 7.18 -19.16
CA SER A 451 12.93 7.93 -18.84
C SER A 451 12.73 9.40 -19.20
N ASN A 452 12.98 10.29 -18.23
CA ASN A 452 12.85 11.72 -18.40
C ASN A 452 13.87 12.46 -17.52
N PRO A 453 14.98 13.00 -18.09
CA PRO A 453 16.00 13.70 -17.31
C PRO A 453 15.51 14.95 -16.57
N LYS A 454 14.45 15.62 -17.08
CA LYS A 454 13.85 16.77 -16.37
C LYS A 454 13.12 16.30 -15.12
N PHE A 455 12.38 15.20 -15.22
CA PHE A 455 11.72 14.58 -14.06
C PHE A 455 12.76 14.12 -13.04
N ASP A 456 13.83 13.46 -13.48
CA ASP A 456 14.90 12.99 -12.61
C ASP A 456 15.51 14.13 -11.79
N ALA A 457 15.81 15.26 -12.46
CA ALA A 457 16.36 16.45 -11.80
C ALA A 457 15.40 17.09 -10.78
N LEU A 458 14.09 17.06 -11.04
CA LEU A 458 13.07 17.53 -10.07
C LEU A 458 12.93 16.58 -8.88
N SER A 459 12.97 15.28 -9.14
CA SER A 459 12.94 14.24 -8.12
C SER A 459 14.17 14.33 -7.20
N ASP A 460 15.36 14.60 -7.75
CA ASP A 460 16.57 14.81 -6.94
C ASP A 460 16.48 16.06 -6.06
N LYS A 461 15.88 17.15 -6.55
CA LYS A 461 15.62 18.35 -5.73
C LYS A 461 14.60 18.08 -4.63
N LEU A 462 13.52 17.35 -4.94
CA LEU A 462 12.49 16.98 -3.97
C LEU A 462 13.07 16.16 -2.81
N ALA A 463 13.98 15.25 -3.10
CA ALA A 463 14.57 14.35 -2.13
C ALA A 463 15.36 15.07 -1.01
N VAL A 464 15.82 16.29 -1.23
CA VAL A 464 16.64 17.06 -0.29
C VAL A 464 15.98 18.37 0.21
N GLU A 465 14.78 18.70 -0.28
CA GLU A 465 14.07 19.92 0.09
C GLU A 465 13.32 19.76 1.41
N PHE A 466 13.58 20.64 2.39
CA PHE A 466 12.94 20.66 3.71
C PHE A 466 11.71 21.57 3.80
N ASP A 467 11.62 22.57 2.93
CA ASP A 467 10.49 23.51 2.93
C ASP A 467 9.24 22.85 2.35
N PRO A 468 8.13 22.72 3.12
CA PRO A 468 6.93 22.03 2.65
C PRO A 468 6.29 22.69 1.42
N ALA A 469 6.34 24.04 1.31
CA ALA A 469 5.74 24.75 0.18
C ALA A 469 6.54 24.51 -1.11
N LYS A 470 7.88 24.48 -1.00
CA LYS A 470 8.75 24.15 -2.13
C LYS A 470 8.61 22.69 -2.53
N ARG A 471 8.48 21.75 -1.56
CA ARG A 471 8.18 20.35 -1.85
C ARG A 471 6.90 20.21 -2.65
N LEU A 472 5.82 20.83 -2.18
CA LEU A 472 4.53 20.82 -2.87
C LEU A 472 4.66 21.36 -4.31
N SER A 473 5.38 22.45 -4.51
CA SER A 473 5.65 23.00 -5.84
C SER A 473 6.41 22.02 -6.74
N LEU A 474 7.42 21.31 -6.21
CA LEU A 474 8.18 20.30 -6.98
C LEU A 474 7.33 19.08 -7.36
N ILE A 475 6.38 18.70 -6.52
CA ILE A 475 5.45 17.58 -6.79
C ILE A 475 4.45 17.94 -7.90
N HIS A 476 4.08 19.21 -8.03
CA HIS A 476 3.11 19.68 -9.04
C HIS A 476 3.70 19.89 -10.44
N ILE A 477 5.01 19.91 -10.61
CA ILE A 477 5.67 20.08 -11.90
C ILE A 477 5.79 18.75 -12.63
#